data_c5dd5f4c91fc40e5d789653e8b7a7099
#
_entry.id   c5dd5f4c91fc40e5d789653e8b7a7099
#
_cell.length_a   1.000
_cell.length_b   1.000
_cell.length_c   1.000
_cell.angle_alpha   90.00
_cell.angle_beta   90.00
_cell.angle_gamma   90.00
#
_symmetry.space_group_name_H-M   'P 1'
#
loop_
_entity.id
_entity.type
_entity.pdbx_description
1 polymer ?
#
loop_
_entity_poly.entity_id
_entity_poly.type
_entity_poly.pdbx_seq_one_letter_code
_entity_poly.pdbx_strand_id
1 'polypeptide(L)'
;LAASLLAGAGVLGIVLGVAAGPLIGNLIAGVQIAFTQPIKVGDVVVIEGEWGTIGEITSAYVVVYIWDKRRLIVPLSDIVNKPVENWKRHTTELLATVKLHLDYRAPIEAIRKEYKRILDDSGIWNGESWSVLVTESDDRSMVVRVLFSAPDSGNAWDLRCLVREKLIGFLQAQQSYALPVAREQDIEVSASPLRG
;
A
#
# COMPACT_ATOMS: atom_id res chain seq x y z
N LEU A 1 41.89 -42.39 14.15
CA LEU A 1 40.52 -42.89 13.89
C LEU A 1 39.46 -42.04 14.67
N ALA A 2 39.56 -41.85 15.98
CA ALA A 2 38.59 -41.08 16.76
C ALA A 2 38.50 -39.60 16.31
N ALA A 3 39.62 -38.94 16.04
CA ALA A 3 39.66 -37.55 15.57
C ALA A 3 39.02 -37.37 14.18
N SER A 4 39.19 -38.32 13.28
CA SER A 4 38.57 -38.25 11.95
C SER A 4 37.06 -38.49 12.00
N LEU A 5 36.58 -39.32 12.91
CA LEU A 5 35.15 -39.52 13.14
C LEU A 5 34.49 -38.27 13.75
N LEU A 6 35.16 -37.63 14.73
CA LEU A 6 34.71 -36.39 15.32
C LEU A 6 34.67 -35.23 14.30
N ALA A 7 35.68 -35.12 13.45
CA ALA A 7 35.70 -34.13 12.38
C ALA A 7 34.56 -34.35 11.38
N GLY A 8 34.31 -35.61 10.98
CA GLY A 8 33.21 -35.98 10.08
C GLY A 8 31.83 -35.68 10.69
N ALA A 9 31.62 -36.02 11.96
CA ALA A 9 30.39 -35.72 12.69
C ALA A 9 30.14 -34.19 12.82
N GLY A 10 31.20 -33.41 13.01
CA GLY A 10 31.14 -31.97 13.07
C GLY A 10 30.65 -31.35 11.75
N VAL A 11 31.21 -31.79 10.62
CA VAL A 11 30.80 -31.34 9.28
C VAL A 11 29.35 -31.72 8.98
N LEU A 12 28.95 -32.96 9.28
CA LEU A 12 27.57 -33.40 9.13
C LEU A 12 26.59 -32.58 9.99
N GLY A 13 26.98 -32.25 11.22
CA GLY A 13 26.18 -31.42 12.10
C GLY A 13 25.95 -29.99 11.54
N ILE A 14 26.98 -29.40 10.94
CA ILE A 14 26.84 -28.08 10.28
C ILE A 14 25.90 -28.17 9.07
N VAL A 15 26.09 -29.19 8.20
CA VAL A 15 25.25 -29.38 7.01
C VAL A 15 23.80 -29.62 7.39
N LEU A 16 23.52 -30.45 8.38
CA LEU A 16 22.17 -30.71 8.88
C LEU A 16 21.57 -29.44 9.55
N GLY A 17 22.36 -28.67 10.32
CA GLY A 17 21.92 -27.44 10.94
C GLY A 17 21.49 -26.38 9.92
N VAL A 18 22.28 -26.20 8.85
CA VAL A 18 21.94 -25.27 7.77
C VAL A 18 20.71 -25.75 7.01
N ALA A 19 20.61 -27.04 6.71
CA ALA A 19 19.46 -27.62 5.99
C ALA A 19 18.15 -27.55 6.82
N ALA A 20 18.22 -27.68 8.15
CA ALA A 20 17.07 -27.59 9.06
C ALA A 20 16.69 -26.14 9.42
N GLY A 21 17.56 -25.18 9.14
CA GLY A 21 17.37 -23.77 9.51
C GLY A 21 16.00 -23.18 9.15
N PRO A 22 15.52 -23.31 7.91
CA PRO A 22 14.20 -22.79 7.50
C PRO A 22 13.02 -23.41 8.28
N LEU A 23 13.09 -24.70 8.61
CA LEU A 23 12.05 -25.39 9.37
C LEU A 23 11.98 -24.86 10.81
N ILE A 24 13.15 -24.75 11.45
CA ILE A 24 13.27 -24.21 12.81
C ILE A 24 12.85 -22.74 12.84
N GLY A 25 13.23 -21.95 11.83
CA GLY A 25 12.86 -20.55 11.69
C GLY A 25 11.33 -20.38 11.62
N ASN A 26 10.63 -21.17 10.82
CA ASN A 26 9.17 -21.13 10.74
C ASN A 26 8.50 -21.55 12.07
N LEU A 27 9.03 -22.54 12.75
CA LEU A 27 8.50 -22.98 14.05
C LEU A 27 8.63 -21.86 15.10
N ILE A 28 9.79 -21.23 15.19
CA ILE A 28 10.03 -20.11 16.11
C ILE A 28 9.12 -18.93 15.75
N ALA A 29 9.00 -18.59 14.47
CA ALA A 29 8.10 -17.53 14.01
C ALA A 29 6.64 -17.85 14.36
N GLY A 30 6.20 -19.09 14.23
CA GLY A 30 4.85 -19.53 14.62
C GLY A 30 4.59 -19.33 16.11
N VAL A 31 5.52 -19.71 16.96
CA VAL A 31 5.44 -19.46 18.40
C VAL A 31 5.38 -17.95 18.71
N GLN A 32 6.25 -17.17 18.08
CA GLN A 32 6.27 -15.73 18.25
C GLN A 32 4.94 -15.09 17.84
N ILE A 33 4.39 -15.45 16.67
CA ILE A 33 3.11 -14.93 16.18
C ILE A 33 1.97 -15.30 17.14
N ALA A 34 1.97 -16.52 17.67
CA ALA A 34 0.95 -16.98 18.61
C ALA A 34 0.91 -16.12 19.89
N PHE A 35 2.08 -15.71 20.41
CA PHE A 35 2.16 -14.88 21.62
C PHE A 35 1.94 -13.39 21.33
N THR A 36 2.59 -12.84 20.31
CA THR A 36 2.55 -11.39 20.03
C THR A 36 1.35 -10.97 19.18
N GLN A 37 0.79 -11.91 18.44
CA GLN A 37 -0.35 -11.74 17.53
C GLN A 37 -0.23 -10.49 16.65
N PRO A 38 0.86 -10.29 15.90
CA PRO A 38 1.04 -9.13 15.02
C PRO A 38 0.01 -9.11 13.89
N ILE A 39 -0.53 -10.26 13.54
CA ILE A 39 -1.58 -10.49 12.56
C ILE A 39 -2.60 -11.49 13.12
N LYS A 40 -3.85 -11.40 12.66
CA LYS A 40 -4.95 -12.31 13.03
C LYS A 40 -5.73 -12.73 11.79
N VAL A 41 -6.42 -13.86 11.88
CA VAL A 41 -7.39 -14.28 10.86
C VAL A 41 -8.48 -13.20 10.74
N GLY A 42 -8.76 -12.80 9.50
CA GLY A 42 -9.68 -11.72 9.17
C GLY A 42 -9.05 -10.33 9.12
N ASP A 43 -7.75 -10.18 9.41
CA ASP A 43 -7.06 -8.91 9.18
C ASP A 43 -6.85 -8.67 7.67
N VAL A 44 -6.97 -7.41 7.29
CA VAL A 44 -6.60 -6.96 5.93
C VAL A 44 -5.15 -6.52 5.94
N VAL A 45 -4.36 -7.11 5.06
CA VAL A 45 -2.92 -6.90 5.01
C VAL A 45 -2.43 -6.63 3.59
N VAL A 46 -1.30 -5.93 3.50
CA VAL A 46 -0.51 -5.82 2.26
C VAL A 46 0.80 -6.55 2.48
N ILE A 47 1.05 -7.58 1.68
CA ILE A 47 2.26 -8.40 1.71
C ILE A 47 2.82 -8.49 0.30
N GLU A 48 4.09 -8.09 0.12
CA GLU A 48 4.77 -8.06 -1.20
C GLU A 48 4.00 -7.26 -2.28
N GLY A 49 3.26 -6.23 -1.85
CA GLY A 49 2.45 -5.39 -2.74
C GLY A 49 1.06 -5.95 -3.07
N GLU A 50 0.74 -7.16 -2.61
CA GLU A 50 -0.57 -7.78 -2.79
C GLU A 50 -1.49 -7.47 -1.59
N TRP A 51 -2.67 -6.93 -1.88
CA TRP A 51 -3.68 -6.64 -0.88
C TRP A 51 -4.65 -7.81 -0.71
N GLY A 52 -4.86 -8.23 0.53
CA GLY A 52 -5.74 -9.36 0.80
C GLY A 52 -6.13 -9.51 2.26
N THR A 53 -6.95 -10.51 2.55
CA THR A 53 -7.43 -10.84 3.89
C THR A 53 -6.79 -12.14 4.38
N ILE A 54 -6.31 -12.15 5.61
CA ILE A 54 -5.78 -13.36 6.24
C ILE A 54 -6.92 -14.35 6.47
N GLY A 55 -6.87 -15.46 5.75
CA GLY A 55 -7.87 -16.53 5.86
C GLY A 55 -7.49 -17.58 6.86
N GLU A 56 -6.21 -17.97 6.91
CA GLU A 56 -5.74 -19.05 7.78
C GLU A 56 -4.30 -18.75 8.24
N ILE A 57 -4.00 -19.13 9.48
CA ILE A 57 -2.65 -19.12 10.05
C ILE A 57 -2.37 -20.52 10.55
N THR A 58 -1.41 -21.20 9.93
CA THR A 58 -0.94 -22.54 10.31
C THR A 58 0.33 -22.44 11.16
N SER A 59 0.93 -23.57 11.49
CA SER A 59 2.22 -23.63 12.19
C SER A 59 3.43 -23.30 11.30
N ALA A 60 3.25 -23.22 9.97
CA ALA A 60 4.35 -23.03 9.02
C ALA A 60 4.14 -21.85 8.06
N TYR A 61 2.89 -21.49 7.76
CA TYR A 61 2.56 -20.47 6.78
C TYR A 61 1.25 -19.76 7.11
N VAL A 62 1.04 -18.60 6.50
CA VAL A 62 -0.22 -17.84 6.47
C VAL A 62 -0.82 -17.96 5.07
N VAL A 63 -2.13 -18.11 4.98
CA VAL A 63 -2.89 -18.04 3.72
C VAL A 63 -3.60 -16.68 3.66
N VAL A 64 -3.28 -15.90 2.64
CA VAL A 64 -3.92 -14.62 2.37
C VAL A 64 -4.81 -14.76 1.13
N TYR A 65 -6.08 -14.45 1.26
CA TYR A 65 -7.04 -14.40 0.16
C TYR A 65 -6.96 -13.05 -0.51
N ILE A 66 -6.47 -13.03 -1.74
CA ILE A 66 -6.37 -11.84 -2.57
C ILE A 66 -7.75 -11.51 -3.15
N TRP A 67 -8.01 -10.24 -3.48
CA TRP A 67 -9.28 -9.74 -4.01
C TRP A 67 -9.74 -10.45 -5.30
N ASP A 68 -8.81 -10.98 -6.11
CA ASP A 68 -9.07 -11.72 -7.35
C ASP A 68 -9.25 -13.24 -7.13
N LYS A 69 -9.42 -13.67 -5.87
CA LYS A 69 -9.59 -15.06 -5.41
C LYS A 69 -8.33 -15.92 -5.47
N ARG A 70 -7.17 -15.39 -5.81
CA ARG A 70 -5.89 -16.07 -5.61
C ARG A 70 -5.62 -16.25 -4.10
N ARG A 71 -4.84 -17.27 -3.79
CA ARG A 71 -4.33 -17.51 -2.44
C ARG A 71 -2.82 -17.29 -2.45
N LEU A 72 -2.38 -16.33 -1.65
CA LEU A 72 -0.97 -16.11 -1.40
C LEU A 72 -0.59 -16.88 -0.13
N ILE A 73 0.36 -17.79 -0.26
CA ILE A 73 0.88 -18.60 0.85
C ILE A 73 2.23 -18.03 1.25
N VAL A 74 2.32 -17.52 2.47
CA VAL A 74 3.49 -16.82 2.99
C VAL A 74 4.06 -17.58 4.18
N PRO A 75 5.34 -18.01 4.15
CA PRO A 75 5.99 -18.61 5.32
C PRO A 75 5.92 -17.70 6.55
N LEU A 76 5.75 -18.29 7.75
CA LEU A 76 5.68 -17.50 8.99
C LEU A 76 6.96 -16.73 9.26
N SER A 77 8.12 -17.29 8.88
CA SER A 77 9.40 -16.58 8.96
C SER A 77 9.41 -15.26 8.18
N ASP A 78 8.74 -15.21 7.03
CA ASP A 78 8.67 -14.00 6.21
C ASP A 78 7.78 -12.94 6.86
N ILE A 79 6.69 -13.33 7.49
CA ILE A 79 5.80 -12.44 8.26
C ILE A 79 6.54 -11.76 9.42
N VAL A 80 7.47 -12.48 10.05
CA VAL A 80 8.25 -11.95 11.19
C VAL A 80 9.45 -11.11 10.73
N ASN A 81 10.08 -11.49 9.60
CA ASN A 81 11.33 -10.89 9.15
C ASN A 81 11.15 -9.76 8.13
N LYS A 82 9.98 -9.65 7.48
CA LYS A 82 9.68 -8.63 6.48
C LYS A 82 8.61 -7.65 7.00
N PRO A 83 8.61 -6.38 6.57
CA PRO A 83 7.53 -5.46 6.86
C PRO A 83 6.20 -5.96 6.30
N VAL A 84 5.15 -5.98 7.11
CA VAL A 84 3.77 -6.29 6.74
C VAL A 84 2.90 -5.13 7.15
N GLU A 85 2.14 -4.56 6.20
CA GLU A 85 1.15 -3.54 6.51
C GLU A 85 -0.15 -4.22 6.96
N ASN A 86 -0.61 -3.91 8.17
CA ASN A 86 -1.90 -4.37 8.70
C ASN A 86 -2.87 -3.20 8.79
N TRP A 87 -3.92 -3.23 7.99
CA TRP A 87 -4.89 -2.13 7.85
C TRP A 87 -6.08 -2.22 8.82
N LYS A 88 -6.19 -3.26 9.63
CA LYS A 88 -7.33 -3.47 10.53
C LYS A 88 -6.99 -3.34 12.01
N ARG A 89 -5.70 -3.31 12.37
CA ARG A 89 -5.29 -3.40 13.77
C ARG A 89 -5.32 -2.05 14.47
N HIS A 90 -6.22 -1.88 15.42
CA HIS A 90 -6.30 -0.78 16.39
C HIS A 90 -6.91 0.56 15.96
N THR A 91 -7.40 0.74 14.75
CA THR A 91 -8.12 1.94 14.38
C THR A 91 -9.53 1.63 13.87
N THR A 92 -10.51 2.33 14.42
CA THR A 92 -11.87 2.36 13.89
C THR A 92 -11.96 3.20 12.62
N GLU A 93 -10.83 3.80 12.21
CA GLU A 93 -10.75 4.76 11.13
C GLU A 93 -9.50 4.54 10.28
N LEU A 94 -9.69 4.38 8.99
CA LEU A 94 -8.60 4.34 8.01
C LEU A 94 -8.53 5.67 7.26
N LEU A 95 -7.33 6.24 7.17
CA LEU A 95 -7.07 7.40 6.34
C LEU A 95 -6.61 6.97 4.95
N ALA A 96 -7.33 7.40 3.93
CA ALA A 96 -6.99 7.16 2.54
C ALA A 96 -6.69 8.47 1.81
N THR A 97 -5.88 8.38 0.76
CA THR A 97 -5.50 9.55 -0.03
C THR A 97 -5.65 9.30 -1.52
N VAL A 98 -5.95 10.37 -2.26
CA VAL A 98 -5.83 10.44 -3.71
C VAL A 98 -4.89 11.59 -4.06
N LYS A 99 -3.91 11.34 -4.92
CA LYS A 99 -3.03 12.37 -5.48
C LYS A 99 -3.47 12.68 -6.90
N LEU A 100 -3.59 13.97 -7.22
CA LEU A 100 -3.88 14.49 -8.55
C LEU A 100 -2.74 15.42 -8.96
N HIS A 101 -2.19 15.21 -10.13
CA HIS A 101 -1.23 16.11 -10.75
C HIS A 101 -2.00 17.16 -11.54
N LEU A 102 -1.85 18.43 -11.16
CA LEU A 102 -2.63 19.53 -11.73
C LEU A 102 -1.72 20.68 -12.19
N ASP A 103 -2.19 21.46 -13.15
CA ASP A 103 -1.55 22.71 -13.57
C ASP A 103 -1.64 23.75 -12.43
N TYR A 104 -0.68 24.66 -12.33
CA TYR A 104 -0.64 25.73 -11.34
C TYR A 104 -1.87 26.66 -11.37
N ARG A 105 -2.61 26.67 -12.48
CA ARG A 105 -3.84 27.44 -12.62
C ARG A 105 -5.06 26.76 -11.99
N ALA A 106 -4.89 25.53 -11.46
CA ALA A 106 -6.02 24.81 -10.88
C ALA A 106 -6.62 25.54 -9.68
N PRO A 107 -7.95 25.76 -9.66
CA PRO A 107 -8.63 26.50 -8.62
C PRO A 107 -8.84 25.64 -7.37
N ILE A 108 -7.87 25.62 -6.46
CA ILE A 108 -7.86 24.74 -5.28
C ILE A 108 -9.14 24.90 -4.44
N GLU A 109 -9.67 26.13 -4.28
CA GLU A 109 -10.89 26.35 -3.51
C GLU A 109 -12.13 25.74 -4.17
N ALA A 110 -12.22 25.73 -5.50
CA ALA A 110 -13.31 25.07 -6.22
C ALA A 110 -13.21 23.55 -6.08
N ILE A 111 -11.98 23.02 -6.18
CA ILE A 111 -11.69 21.59 -5.96
C ILE A 111 -12.07 21.20 -4.53
N ARG A 112 -11.73 22.01 -3.52
CA ARG A 112 -12.07 21.76 -2.11
C ARG A 112 -13.58 21.69 -1.88
N LYS A 113 -14.33 22.60 -2.46
CA LYS A 113 -15.79 22.60 -2.37
C LYS A 113 -16.42 21.39 -3.02
N GLU A 114 -15.99 21.09 -4.25
CA GLU A 114 -16.50 19.92 -4.98
C GLU A 114 -16.12 18.61 -4.29
N TYR A 115 -14.89 18.49 -3.81
CA TYR A 115 -14.44 17.35 -3.05
C TYR A 115 -15.29 17.08 -1.81
N LYS A 116 -15.57 18.13 -1.03
CA LYS A 116 -16.44 17.99 0.16
C LYS A 116 -17.84 17.53 -0.25
N ARG A 117 -18.40 18.08 -1.32
CA ARG A 117 -19.69 17.64 -1.85
C ARG A 117 -19.67 16.15 -2.25
N ILE A 118 -18.62 15.71 -2.94
CA ILE A 118 -18.47 14.29 -3.32
C ILE A 118 -18.46 13.39 -2.10
N LEU A 119 -17.75 13.76 -1.04
CA LEU A 119 -17.72 12.99 0.20
C LEU A 119 -19.10 12.93 0.87
N ASP A 120 -19.78 14.06 1.00
CA ASP A 120 -21.11 14.15 1.62
C ASP A 120 -22.16 13.32 0.85
N ASP A 121 -22.08 13.33 -0.49
CA ASP A 121 -22.99 12.60 -1.37
C ASP A 121 -22.66 11.10 -1.50
N SER A 122 -21.50 10.66 -1.01
CA SER A 122 -21.01 9.28 -1.22
C SER A 122 -21.81 8.22 -0.47
N GLY A 123 -22.37 8.56 0.68
CA GLY A 123 -23.07 7.64 1.58
C GLY A 123 -22.19 6.59 2.28
N ILE A 124 -20.90 6.56 1.99
CA ILE A 124 -19.92 5.61 2.56
C ILE A 124 -18.78 6.29 3.33
N TRP A 125 -18.73 7.63 3.32
CA TRP A 125 -17.80 8.40 4.15
C TRP A 125 -18.29 8.43 5.61
N ASN A 126 -17.38 8.22 6.57
CA ASN A 126 -17.74 8.23 8.00
C ASN A 126 -17.89 9.63 8.62
N GLY A 127 -17.63 10.70 7.86
CA GLY A 127 -17.84 12.09 8.30
C GLY A 127 -16.73 12.67 9.18
N GLU A 128 -15.65 11.95 9.46
CA GLU A 128 -14.65 12.37 10.43
C GLU A 128 -13.58 13.28 9.81
N SER A 129 -12.62 12.70 9.10
CA SER A 129 -11.46 13.43 8.61
C SER A 129 -11.50 13.66 7.10
N TRP A 130 -11.17 14.88 6.65
CA TRP A 130 -10.94 15.19 5.25
C TRP A 130 -10.02 16.40 5.09
N SER A 131 -9.25 16.43 4.01
CA SER A 131 -8.44 17.61 3.65
C SER A 131 -8.10 17.65 2.17
N VAL A 132 -7.81 18.86 1.67
CA VAL A 132 -7.27 19.11 0.33
C VAL A 132 -6.07 20.01 0.48
N LEU A 133 -4.89 19.50 0.12
CA LEU A 133 -3.61 20.18 0.27
C LEU A 133 -2.77 20.03 -0.98
N VAL A 134 -2.05 21.08 -1.34
CA VAL A 134 -0.93 20.97 -2.29
C VAL A 134 0.26 20.45 -1.50
N THR A 135 0.76 19.28 -1.84
CA THR A 135 1.81 18.60 -1.07
C THR A 135 3.16 18.59 -1.75
N GLU A 136 3.17 18.70 -3.06
CA GLU A 136 4.39 18.68 -3.86
C GLU A 136 4.22 19.62 -5.05
N SER A 137 5.30 20.16 -5.58
CA SER A 137 5.30 20.96 -6.80
C SER A 137 6.59 20.75 -7.54
N ASP A 138 6.53 20.71 -8.87
CA ASP A 138 7.67 20.65 -9.79
C ASP A 138 7.60 21.81 -10.77
N ASP A 139 8.47 21.83 -11.79
CA ASP A 139 8.54 22.88 -12.82
C ASP A 139 7.30 22.91 -13.75
N ARG A 140 6.47 21.89 -13.77
CA ARG A 140 5.33 21.72 -14.69
C ARG A 140 3.98 21.59 -14.03
N SER A 141 3.95 21.03 -12.83
CA SER A 141 2.70 20.67 -12.15
C SER A 141 2.80 20.82 -10.64
N MET A 142 1.66 20.80 -9.99
CA MET A 142 1.56 20.63 -8.55
C MET A 142 0.79 19.36 -8.22
N VAL A 143 1.13 18.73 -7.09
CA VAL A 143 0.44 17.55 -6.59
C VAL A 143 -0.57 17.98 -5.55
N VAL A 144 -1.84 17.86 -5.87
CA VAL A 144 -2.95 18.07 -4.94
C VAL A 144 -3.30 16.73 -4.31
N ARG A 145 -3.09 16.62 -3.01
CA ARG A 145 -3.47 15.46 -2.22
C ARG A 145 -4.81 15.73 -1.54
N VAL A 146 -5.80 14.90 -1.81
CA VAL A 146 -7.02 14.83 -1.04
C VAL A 146 -6.95 13.66 -0.08
N LEU A 147 -7.40 13.85 1.15
CA LEU A 147 -7.39 12.87 2.23
C LEU A 147 -8.79 12.74 2.78
N PHE A 148 -9.20 11.53 3.10
CA PHE A 148 -10.46 11.23 3.78
C PHE A 148 -10.29 10.04 4.71
N SER A 149 -11.17 9.96 5.71
CA SER A 149 -11.33 8.81 6.57
C SER A 149 -12.38 7.84 6.02
N ALA A 150 -12.26 6.58 6.35
CA ALA A 150 -13.23 5.55 6.00
C ALA A 150 -13.38 4.53 7.13
N PRO A 151 -14.57 3.92 7.31
CA PRO A 151 -14.82 2.99 8.40
C PRO A 151 -14.07 1.66 8.26
N ASP A 152 -13.72 1.29 7.04
CA ASP A 152 -12.98 0.06 6.74
C ASP A 152 -12.23 0.14 5.41
N SER A 153 -11.44 -0.88 5.10
CA SER A 153 -10.59 -0.94 3.91
C SER A 153 -11.38 -1.05 2.60
N GLY A 154 -12.54 -1.69 2.58
CA GLY A 154 -13.42 -1.76 1.42
C GLY A 154 -13.96 -0.38 1.07
N ASN A 155 -14.58 0.29 2.05
CA ASN A 155 -15.08 1.66 1.90
C ASN A 155 -13.96 2.65 1.55
N ALA A 156 -12.75 2.47 2.10
CA ALA A 156 -11.59 3.29 1.74
C ALA A 156 -11.20 3.14 0.27
N TRP A 157 -11.27 1.93 -0.26
CA TRP A 157 -11.01 1.67 -1.68
C TRP A 157 -12.08 2.27 -2.58
N ASP A 158 -13.34 2.03 -2.27
CA ASP A 158 -14.47 2.51 -3.06
C ASP A 158 -14.53 4.04 -3.09
N LEU A 159 -14.34 4.70 -1.94
CA LEU A 159 -14.21 6.15 -1.85
C LEU A 159 -13.02 6.67 -2.67
N ARG A 160 -11.89 5.97 -2.67
CA ARG A 160 -10.71 6.37 -3.45
C ARG A 160 -11.00 6.38 -4.94
N CYS A 161 -11.70 5.36 -5.43
CA CYS A 161 -12.12 5.28 -6.83
C CYS A 161 -13.16 6.35 -7.16
N LEU A 162 -14.22 6.45 -6.35
CA LEU A 162 -15.31 7.42 -6.53
C LEU A 162 -14.79 8.87 -6.54
N VAL A 163 -13.97 9.24 -5.56
CA VAL A 163 -13.39 10.58 -5.45
C VAL A 163 -12.52 10.89 -6.66
N ARG A 164 -11.67 9.95 -7.07
CA ARG A 164 -10.80 10.14 -8.25
C ARG A 164 -11.62 10.38 -9.51
N GLU A 165 -12.60 9.53 -9.79
CA GLU A 165 -13.45 9.63 -10.97
C GLU A 165 -14.26 10.93 -11.00
N LYS A 166 -14.90 11.27 -9.88
CA LYS A 166 -15.73 12.47 -9.78
C LYS A 166 -14.91 13.76 -9.90
N LEU A 167 -13.73 13.82 -9.25
CA LEU A 167 -12.85 14.99 -9.36
C LEU A 167 -12.27 15.13 -10.77
N ILE A 168 -11.88 14.05 -11.43
CA ILE A 168 -11.43 14.09 -12.83
C ILE A 168 -12.58 14.59 -13.72
N GLY A 169 -13.78 14.05 -13.56
CA GLY A 169 -14.96 14.50 -14.32
C GLY A 169 -15.28 15.99 -14.09
N PHE A 170 -15.21 16.47 -12.87
CA PHE A 170 -15.38 17.89 -12.54
C PHE A 170 -14.32 18.75 -13.22
N LEU A 171 -13.05 18.36 -13.16
CA LEU A 171 -11.95 19.10 -13.78
C LEU A 171 -12.10 19.14 -15.31
N GLN A 172 -12.47 18.03 -15.93
CA GLN A 172 -12.71 17.97 -17.38
C GLN A 172 -13.87 18.86 -17.83
N ALA A 173 -14.98 18.85 -17.08
CA ALA A 173 -16.21 19.57 -17.47
C ALA A 173 -16.15 21.07 -17.20
N GLN A 174 -15.56 21.50 -16.08
CA GLN A 174 -15.64 22.88 -15.61
C GLN A 174 -14.30 23.61 -15.51
N GLN A 175 -13.19 22.87 -15.43
CA GLN A 175 -11.86 23.39 -15.12
C GLN A 175 -10.78 22.68 -15.97
N SER A 176 -11.04 22.49 -17.26
CA SER A 176 -10.15 21.73 -18.15
C SER A 176 -8.71 22.27 -18.20
N TYR A 177 -8.53 23.58 -17.97
CA TYR A 177 -7.22 24.23 -17.88
C TYR A 177 -6.43 23.83 -16.62
N ALA A 178 -7.07 23.20 -15.64
CA ALA A 178 -6.42 22.71 -14.43
C ALA A 178 -5.69 21.37 -14.64
N LEU A 179 -5.97 20.66 -15.73
CA LEU A 179 -5.26 19.45 -16.09
C LEU A 179 -3.89 19.77 -16.67
N PRO A 180 -2.86 18.92 -16.44
CA PRO A 180 -1.53 19.13 -17.00
C PRO A 180 -1.58 19.17 -18.53
N VAL A 181 -1.02 20.20 -19.13
CA VAL A 181 -0.90 20.37 -20.58
C VAL A 181 0.57 20.50 -20.94
N ALA A 182 1.03 19.76 -21.95
CA ALA A 182 2.37 19.97 -22.50
C ALA A 182 2.41 21.36 -23.16
N ARG A 183 3.32 22.24 -22.71
CA ARG A 183 3.53 23.57 -23.31
C ARG A 183 4.57 23.45 -24.39
N GLU A 184 4.44 24.24 -25.46
CA GLU A 184 5.40 24.25 -26.58
C GLU A 184 6.86 24.46 -26.12
N GLN A 185 7.09 25.25 -25.09
CA GLN A 185 8.41 25.44 -24.47
C GLN A 185 9.03 24.16 -23.93
N ASP A 186 8.23 23.20 -23.48
CA ASP A 186 8.72 21.92 -22.96
C ASP A 186 9.20 20.99 -24.09
N ILE A 187 8.69 21.19 -25.30
CA ILE A 187 9.05 20.43 -26.51
C ILE A 187 10.39 20.91 -27.06
N GLU A 188 10.66 22.21 -27.06
CA GLU A 188 11.94 22.77 -27.55
C GLU A 188 13.15 22.39 -26.68
N VAL A 189 13.00 22.35 -25.37
CA VAL A 189 14.07 21.92 -24.44
C VAL A 189 14.44 20.46 -24.63
N SER A 190 13.45 19.61 -24.94
CA SER A 190 13.67 18.18 -25.21
C SER A 190 14.28 17.91 -26.59
N ALA A 191 14.13 18.83 -27.55
CA ALA A 191 14.60 18.68 -28.91
C ALA A 191 15.97 19.32 -29.15
N SER A 192 16.61 20.01 -28.18
CA SER A 192 17.94 20.60 -28.32
C SER A 192 18.99 19.49 -28.32
N PRO A 193 19.67 19.23 -29.47
CA PRO A 193 20.76 18.25 -29.51
C PRO A 193 21.92 18.75 -28.64
N LEU A 194 22.43 17.89 -27.79
CA LEU A 194 23.68 18.07 -27.06
C LEU A 194 24.75 18.45 -28.10
N ARG A 195 25.06 19.72 -28.20
CA ARG A 195 26.28 20.17 -28.92
C ARG A 195 27.46 19.76 -28.06
N GLY A 196 28.23 18.82 -28.62
CA GLY A 196 29.46 18.26 -28.10
C GLY A 196 30.60 19.26 -27.90
#